data_1e294c5881cc3fef4291346af154a6e6
#
_entry.id   1e294c5881cc3fef4291346af154a6e6
#
_cell.length_a   1.000
_cell.length_b   1.000
_cell.length_c   1.000
_cell.angle_alpha   90.00
_cell.angle_beta   90.00
_cell.angle_gamma   90.00
#
_symmetry.space_group_name_H-M   'P 1'
#
loop_
_entity.id
_entity.type
_entity.pdbx_description
1 polymer ?
#
loop_
_entity_poly.entity_id
_entity_poly.type
_entity_poly.pdbx_seq_one_letter_code
_entity_poly.pdbx_strand_id
1 'polypeptide(L)'
;MMKLRPEHECQYDVVSLGEVMLRLDPVDVPFEKARTAKIWHGGGETNVSEGLSYCFGKKSTILTGLVDDGIGRNIENQLREAGVDTTHITWFSTDAKGPFSTDAKGTLMNGINVTYRGKGVIPSKTEYYRAHTAVRELGPGDVDLDKIFVSEGVRWAHTGGIFTLLSPKTAELAVEFMKKAGEQGTLRSFDLNYRSKVEPDKQKAHGINRRIVAETDFLVGNQGDFSDALGYETAAEKGVPFEEWLDAYADMLRVVAKDYQNLKLIGTQLRAPHSADRISWTAVLYDLSLIHISEPTRR
;
A
#
# COMPACT_ATOMS: atom_id res chain seq x y z
N MET A 1 13.15 19.92 -6.66
CA MET A 1 13.45 18.68 -7.42
C MET A 1 13.72 17.57 -6.42
N MET A 2 13.02 16.44 -6.53
CA MET A 2 13.29 15.25 -5.69
C MET A 2 14.67 14.70 -6.01
N LYS A 3 15.50 14.49 -4.97
CA LYS A 3 16.84 13.94 -5.11
C LYS A 3 16.89 12.57 -4.44
N LEU A 4 17.22 11.54 -5.21
CA LEU A 4 17.47 10.20 -4.69
C LEU A 4 18.91 10.08 -4.20
N ARG A 5 19.12 9.27 -3.18
CA ARG A 5 20.48 8.85 -2.77
C ARG A 5 21.19 8.15 -3.94
N PRO A 6 22.53 8.28 -4.05
CA PRO A 6 23.30 7.59 -5.08
C PRO A 6 23.12 6.07 -4.98
N GLU A 7 23.06 5.41 -6.13
CA GLU A 7 22.84 3.95 -6.18
C GLU A 7 23.97 3.16 -5.51
N HIS A 8 25.21 3.65 -5.64
CA HIS A 8 26.37 2.98 -5.05
C HIS A 8 26.46 3.09 -3.51
N GLU A 9 25.66 3.96 -2.89
CA GLU A 9 25.56 4.10 -1.42
C GLU A 9 24.40 3.29 -0.83
N CYS A 10 23.64 2.57 -1.66
CA CYS A 10 22.42 1.92 -1.22
C CYS A 10 22.35 0.47 -1.73
N GLN A 11 22.01 -0.43 -0.83
CA GLN A 11 21.74 -1.82 -1.20
C GLN A 11 20.42 -1.95 -1.93
N TYR A 12 19.42 -1.11 -1.56
CA TYR A 12 18.08 -1.16 -2.13
C TYR A 12 17.70 0.13 -2.86
N ASP A 13 17.09 -0.03 -4.02
CA ASP A 13 16.39 1.06 -4.71
C ASP A 13 15.09 1.40 -4.00
N VAL A 14 14.35 0.38 -3.52
CA VAL A 14 13.10 0.57 -2.79
C VAL A 14 12.95 -0.42 -1.63
N VAL A 15 12.43 0.07 -0.53
CA VAL A 15 11.96 -0.72 0.61
C VAL A 15 10.50 -0.36 0.85
N SER A 16 9.62 -1.36 0.84
CA SER A 16 8.21 -1.18 1.16
C SER A 16 7.88 -1.77 2.53
N LEU A 17 7.07 -1.06 3.32
CA LEU A 17 6.53 -1.55 4.59
C LEU A 17 5.03 -1.78 4.44
N GLY A 18 4.57 -3.03 4.54
CA GLY A 18 3.17 -3.30 4.25
C GLY A 18 2.68 -4.73 4.51
N GLU A 19 1.42 -4.96 4.19
CA GLU A 19 0.77 -6.26 4.30
C GLU A 19 0.89 -7.06 3.01
N VAL A 20 1.26 -8.33 3.14
CA VAL A 20 1.19 -9.32 2.07
C VAL A 20 0.15 -10.37 2.42
N MET A 21 -0.70 -10.71 1.46
CA MET A 21 -1.78 -11.70 1.62
C MET A 21 -1.69 -12.77 0.56
N LEU A 22 -2.05 -14.00 0.91
CA LEU A 22 -2.34 -15.01 -0.09
C LEU A 22 -3.65 -14.68 -0.79
N ARG A 23 -3.66 -14.74 -2.13
CA ARG A 23 -4.87 -14.53 -2.93
C ARG A 23 -5.33 -15.84 -3.55
N LEU A 24 -6.60 -16.17 -3.32
CA LEU A 24 -7.30 -17.26 -3.98
C LEU A 24 -8.16 -16.70 -5.12
N ASP A 25 -7.89 -17.14 -6.33
CA ASP A 25 -8.62 -16.75 -7.54
C ASP A 25 -9.31 -17.98 -8.15
N PRO A 26 -10.62 -18.15 -7.97
CA PRO A 26 -11.39 -19.25 -8.52
C PRO A 26 -11.62 -19.13 -10.04
N VAL A 27 -11.02 -18.12 -10.67
CA VAL A 27 -11.09 -17.80 -12.10
C VAL A 27 -12.52 -17.42 -12.54
N ASP A 28 -13.25 -18.33 -13.18
CA ASP A 28 -14.58 -18.05 -13.76
C ASP A 28 -15.73 -18.71 -12.98
N VAL A 29 -15.43 -19.35 -11.84
CA VAL A 29 -16.42 -20.06 -11.04
C VAL A 29 -16.64 -19.31 -9.71
N PRO A 30 -17.88 -19.11 -9.25
CA PRO A 30 -18.14 -18.59 -7.90
C PRO A 30 -17.43 -19.44 -6.84
N PHE A 31 -16.83 -18.81 -5.83
CA PHE A 31 -15.97 -19.51 -4.87
C PHE A 31 -16.71 -20.65 -4.13
N GLU A 32 -17.98 -20.44 -3.80
CA GLU A 32 -18.84 -21.46 -3.16
C GLU A 32 -19.09 -22.73 -4.00
N LYS A 33 -18.75 -22.67 -5.30
CA LYS A 33 -18.84 -23.82 -6.24
C LYS A 33 -17.47 -24.25 -6.74
N ALA A 34 -16.43 -23.51 -6.43
CA ALA A 34 -15.09 -23.79 -6.90
C ALA A 34 -14.49 -25.00 -6.17
N ARG A 35 -13.82 -25.87 -6.90
CA ARG A 35 -13.04 -27.00 -6.38
C ARG A 35 -11.54 -26.79 -6.52
N THR A 36 -11.15 -25.75 -7.27
CA THR A 36 -9.77 -25.33 -7.51
C THR A 36 -9.70 -23.80 -7.52
N ALA A 37 -8.57 -23.25 -7.14
CA ALA A 37 -8.28 -21.84 -7.28
C ALA A 37 -6.81 -21.65 -7.67
N LYS A 38 -6.51 -20.62 -8.42
CA LYS A 38 -5.13 -20.16 -8.61
C LYS A 38 -4.70 -19.46 -7.34
N ILE A 39 -3.46 -19.71 -6.94
CA ILE A 39 -2.85 -19.13 -5.75
C ILE A 39 -1.87 -18.06 -6.19
N TRP A 40 -2.07 -16.85 -5.71
CA TRP A 40 -1.22 -15.69 -5.91
C TRP A 40 -0.93 -15.03 -4.57
N HIS A 41 -0.01 -14.10 -4.54
CA HIS A 41 0.09 -13.15 -3.44
C HIS A 41 -0.41 -11.77 -3.88
N GLY A 42 -0.52 -10.83 -2.94
CA GLY A 42 -0.83 -9.43 -3.23
C GLY A 42 -0.86 -8.58 -1.99
N GLY A 43 -0.60 -7.32 -2.20
CA GLY A 43 -0.58 -6.26 -1.21
C GLY A 43 -0.24 -4.96 -1.91
N GLY A 44 -0.71 -3.82 -1.42
CA GLY A 44 -0.43 -2.52 -2.05
C GLY A 44 1.07 -2.27 -2.17
N GLU A 45 1.72 -2.32 -1.05
CA GLU A 45 3.16 -2.06 -0.88
C GLU A 45 4.01 -3.16 -1.55
N THR A 46 3.54 -4.40 -1.49
CA THR A 46 4.19 -5.53 -2.15
C THR A 46 4.19 -5.37 -3.66
N ASN A 47 3.05 -4.95 -4.23
CA ASN A 47 2.94 -4.71 -5.67
C ASN A 47 3.92 -3.62 -6.14
N VAL A 48 4.26 -2.65 -5.29
CA VAL A 48 5.28 -1.63 -5.60
C VAL A 48 6.68 -2.26 -5.64
N SER A 49 7.06 -3.04 -4.62
CA SER A 49 8.37 -3.72 -4.59
C SER A 49 8.50 -4.70 -5.75
N GLU A 50 7.48 -5.52 -5.98
CA GLU A 50 7.45 -6.51 -7.07
C GLU A 50 7.50 -5.84 -8.45
N GLY A 51 6.66 -4.82 -8.69
CA GLY A 51 6.63 -4.11 -9.97
C GLY A 51 7.97 -3.46 -10.29
N LEU A 52 8.63 -2.86 -9.31
CA LEU A 52 9.95 -2.26 -9.49
C LEU A 52 11.03 -3.32 -9.74
N SER A 53 10.98 -4.45 -9.04
CA SER A 53 11.95 -5.53 -9.25
C SER A 53 11.72 -6.23 -10.58
N TYR A 54 10.53 -6.79 -10.79
CA TYR A 54 10.21 -7.62 -11.95
C TYR A 54 10.20 -6.85 -13.27
N CYS A 55 9.57 -5.65 -13.29
CA CYS A 55 9.43 -4.89 -14.54
C CYS A 55 10.64 -3.98 -14.84
N PHE A 56 11.33 -3.48 -13.80
CA PHE A 56 12.37 -2.46 -13.97
C PHE A 56 13.75 -2.90 -13.48
N GLY A 57 13.90 -4.14 -13.01
CA GLY A 57 15.19 -4.68 -12.54
C GLY A 57 15.77 -3.93 -11.33
N LYS A 58 14.91 -3.30 -10.51
CA LYS A 58 15.33 -2.56 -9.33
C LYS A 58 15.50 -3.47 -8.12
N LYS A 59 16.47 -3.17 -7.27
CA LYS A 59 16.71 -3.92 -6.04
C LYS A 59 15.64 -3.53 -5.01
N SER A 60 14.74 -4.44 -4.71
CA SER A 60 13.64 -4.18 -3.78
C SER A 60 13.60 -5.18 -2.63
N THR A 61 13.08 -4.74 -1.49
CA THR A 61 12.71 -5.61 -0.37
C THR A 61 11.38 -5.19 0.23
N ILE A 62 10.79 -6.07 1.03
CA ILE A 62 9.52 -5.86 1.74
C ILE A 62 9.71 -6.11 3.23
N LEU A 63 9.24 -5.18 4.05
CA LEU A 63 9.11 -5.31 5.49
C LEU A 63 7.68 -5.72 5.80
N THR A 64 7.50 -6.92 6.27
CA THR A 64 6.18 -7.49 6.57
C THR A 64 6.29 -8.55 7.65
N GLY A 65 5.15 -8.94 8.22
CA GLY A 65 5.07 -10.02 9.20
C GLY A 65 4.31 -11.20 8.62
N LEU A 66 4.93 -12.37 8.62
CA LEU A 66 4.33 -13.63 8.19
C LEU A 66 4.43 -14.69 9.28
N VAL A 67 3.45 -15.59 9.33
CA VAL A 67 3.55 -16.82 10.12
C VAL A 67 4.39 -17.82 9.36
N ASP A 68 5.30 -18.50 10.07
CA ASP A 68 6.15 -19.55 9.49
C ASP A 68 5.36 -20.85 9.33
N ASP A 69 4.52 -20.88 8.31
CA ASP A 69 3.72 -22.03 7.89
C ASP A 69 3.74 -22.17 6.36
N GLY A 70 2.99 -23.14 5.84
CA GLY A 70 2.93 -23.40 4.39
C GLY A 70 2.40 -22.22 3.58
N ILE A 71 1.53 -21.37 4.15
CA ILE A 71 1.00 -20.17 3.49
C ILE A 71 2.07 -19.09 3.43
N GLY A 72 2.73 -18.79 4.56
CA GLY A 72 3.79 -17.80 4.64
C GLY A 72 4.96 -18.17 3.71
N ARG A 73 5.36 -19.44 3.67
CA ARG A 73 6.43 -19.92 2.78
C ARG A 73 6.02 -19.88 1.30
N ASN A 74 4.76 -20.10 0.99
CA ASN A 74 4.26 -19.92 -0.38
C ASN A 74 4.33 -18.46 -0.82
N ILE A 75 3.93 -17.53 0.05
CA ILE A 75 4.06 -16.08 -0.20
C ILE A 75 5.52 -15.70 -0.43
N GLU A 76 6.43 -16.13 0.46
CA GLU A 76 7.86 -15.86 0.34
C GLU A 76 8.43 -16.34 -1.01
N ASN A 77 8.09 -17.56 -1.42
CA ASN A 77 8.56 -18.11 -2.69
C ASN A 77 8.10 -17.27 -3.88
N GLN A 78 6.84 -16.86 -3.91
CA GLN A 78 6.32 -15.99 -4.98
C GLN A 78 7.02 -14.63 -5.01
N LEU A 79 7.32 -14.03 -3.84
CA LEU A 79 8.09 -12.78 -3.76
C LEU A 79 9.50 -12.93 -4.34
N ARG A 80 10.17 -14.06 -4.02
CA ARG A 80 11.49 -14.38 -4.58
C ARG A 80 11.44 -14.60 -6.09
N GLU A 81 10.43 -15.26 -6.60
CA GLU A 81 10.20 -15.44 -8.05
C GLU A 81 10.06 -14.08 -8.77
N ALA A 82 9.47 -13.08 -8.11
CA ALA A 82 9.38 -11.73 -8.62
C ALA A 82 10.66 -10.89 -8.42
N GLY A 83 11.70 -11.45 -7.81
CA GLY A 83 12.99 -10.79 -7.55
C GLY A 83 13.01 -9.86 -6.34
N VAL A 84 12.03 -9.97 -5.45
CA VAL A 84 11.98 -9.20 -4.18
C VAL A 84 12.85 -9.90 -3.15
N ASP A 85 13.73 -9.16 -2.48
CA ASP A 85 14.49 -9.67 -1.34
C ASP A 85 13.55 -9.89 -0.14
N THR A 86 13.61 -11.09 0.45
CA THR A 86 12.75 -11.53 1.54
C THR A 86 13.47 -11.64 2.88
N THR A 87 14.73 -11.17 2.95
CA THR A 87 15.56 -11.30 4.18
C THR A 87 15.05 -10.47 5.35
N HIS A 88 14.23 -9.47 5.09
CA HIS A 88 13.64 -8.57 6.09
C HIS A 88 12.19 -8.93 6.50
N ILE A 89 11.71 -10.12 6.13
CA ILE A 89 10.43 -10.62 6.62
C ILE A 89 10.56 -10.99 8.10
N THR A 90 9.70 -10.43 8.93
CA THR A 90 9.58 -10.84 10.34
C THR A 90 8.73 -12.10 10.43
N TRP A 91 9.33 -13.19 10.89
CA TRP A 91 8.65 -14.48 11.00
C TRP A 91 8.07 -14.67 12.39
N PHE A 92 6.78 -14.95 12.46
CA PHE A 92 6.09 -15.34 13.67
C PHE A 92 5.97 -16.86 13.71
N SER A 93 6.42 -17.46 14.81
CA SER A 93 6.30 -18.90 14.98
C SER A 93 4.85 -19.33 15.18
N THR A 94 4.47 -20.46 14.60
CA THR A 94 3.30 -21.19 15.05
C THR A 94 3.61 -21.75 16.45
N ASP A 95 2.66 -21.61 17.40
CA ASP A 95 2.77 -22.30 18.68
C ASP A 95 3.00 -23.79 18.43
N ALA A 96 3.69 -24.46 19.38
CA ALA A 96 3.94 -25.90 19.31
C ALA A 96 2.66 -26.76 19.16
N LYS A 97 1.49 -26.14 19.28
CA LYS A 97 0.16 -26.76 19.13
C LYS A 97 -0.45 -26.60 17.72
N GLY A 98 0.26 -25.90 16.81
CA GLY A 98 -0.16 -25.70 15.42
C GLY A 98 -1.29 -24.68 15.23
N PRO A 99 -1.73 -24.45 13.96
CA PRO A 99 -2.70 -23.41 13.58
C PRO A 99 -4.11 -23.64 14.10
N PHE A 100 -4.39 -24.71 14.78
CA PHE A 100 -5.68 -25.06 15.38
C PHE A 100 -5.71 -24.94 16.91
N SER A 101 -4.71 -24.27 17.52
CA SER A 101 -4.75 -23.97 18.96
C SER A 101 -5.98 -23.11 19.28
N THR A 102 -6.83 -23.60 20.16
CA THR A 102 -8.09 -22.96 20.59
C THR A 102 -7.93 -22.13 21.85
N ASP A 103 -6.71 -21.67 22.17
CA ASP A 103 -6.55 -20.79 23.32
C ASP A 103 -7.25 -19.44 23.07
N ALA A 104 -7.72 -18.80 24.14
CA ALA A 104 -8.54 -17.60 24.09
C ALA A 104 -7.80 -16.36 23.52
N LYS A 105 -6.52 -16.46 23.16
CA LYS A 105 -5.72 -15.36 22.58
C LYS A 105 -5.70 -15.36 21.05
N GLY A 106 -6.24 -16.39 20.42
CA GLY A 106 -6.26 -16.56 18.97
C GLY A 106 -4.86 -16.85 18.41
N THR A 107 -4.78 -17.75 17.48
CA THR A 107 -3.54 -18.06 16.76
C THR A 107 -3.35 -17.04 15.65
N LEU A 108 -2.14 -16.49 15.49
CA LEU A 108 -1.80 -15.62 14.36
C LEU A 108 -1.92 -16.40 13.05
N MET A 109 -2.32 -15.73 12.00
CA MET A 109 -2.46 -16.31 10.67
C MET A 109 -1.84 -15.42 9.60
N ASN A 110 -1.55 -16.00 8.45
CA ASN A 110 -1.29 -15.22 7.25
C ASN A 110 -2.60 -14.71 6.65
N GLY A 111 -2.61 -13.48 6.16
CA GLY A 111 -3.78 -12.90 5.54
C GLY A 111 -4.16 -13.64 4.26
N ILE A 112 -5.47 -13.84 4.05
CA ILE A 112 -6.00 -14.47 2.84
C ILE A 112 -7.06 -13.55 2.23
N ASN A 113 -7.08 -13.45 0.92
CA ASN A 113 -8.21 -12.86 0.20
C ASN A 113 -8.72 -13.78 -0.92
N VAL A 114 -10.00 -13.70 -1.18
CA VAL A 114 -10.65 -14.36 -2.30
C VAL A 114 -11.09 -13.29 -3.29
N THR A 115 -10.58 -13.35 -4.51
CA THR A 115 -10.88 -12.36 -5.54
C THR A 115 -11.79 -12.96 -6.61
N TYR A 116 -12.99 -12.43 -6.71
CA TYR A 116 -13.96 -12.76 -7.75
C TYR A 116 -13.76 -11.84 -8.93
N ARG A 117 -13.53 -12.39 -10.10
CA ARG A 117 -13.40 -11.59 -11.33
C ARG A 117 -14.75 -11.04 -11.75
N GLY A 118 -14.80 -9.77 -12.07
CA GLY A 118 -15.97 -9.18 -12.71
C GLY A 118 -16.17 -9.74 -14.11
N LYS A 119 -17.44 -9.92 -14.52
CA LYS A 119 -17.77 -10.41 -15.86
C LYS A 119 -19.07 -9.78 -16.35
N GLY A 120 -19.02 -9.08 -17.46
CA GLY A 120 -20.17 -8.37 -18.02
C GLY A 120 -20.70 -7.33 -17.05
N VAL A 121 -21.94 -7.52 -16.58
CA VAL A 121 -22.61 -6.60 -15.62
C VAL A 121 -22.28 -6.88 -14.15
N ILE A 122 -21.60 -8.01 -13.88
CA ILE A 122 -21.23 -8.41 -12.52
C ILE A 122 -19.89 -7.75 -12.15
N PRO A 123 -19.84 -6.87 -11.13
CA PRO A 123 -18.60 -6.24 -10.72
C PRO A 123 -17.64 -7.26 -10.07
N SER A 124 -16.34 -6.97 -10.12
CA SER A 124 -15.36 -7.71 -9.33
C SER A 124 -15.60 -7.49 -7.82
N LYS A 125 -15.36 -8.53 -7.03
CA LYS A 125 -15.48 -8.48 -5.58
C LYS A 125 -14.26 -9.13 -4.95
N THR A 126 -13.81 -8.61 -3.81
CA THR A 126 -12.77 -9.25 -2.99
C THR A 126 -13.27 -9.39 -1.55
N GLU A 127 -13.12 -10.57 -1.01
CA GLU A 127 -13.34 -10.89 0.39
C GLU A 127 -12.00 -11.05 1.10
N TYR A 128 -11.90 -10.50 2.32
CA TYR A 128 -10.65 -10.45 3.08
C TYR A 128 -10.79 -11.16 4.41
N TYR A 129 -9.84 -12.06 4.69
CA TYR A 129 -9.70 -12.77 5.95
C TYR A 129 -8.40 -12.30 6.60
N ARG A 130 -8.49 -11.26 7.45
CA ARG A 130 -7.32 -10.56 8.02
C ARG A 130 -7.48 -10.18 9.51
N ALA A 131 -8.36 -10.82 10.26
CA ALA A 131 -8.67 -10.39 11.63
C ALA A 131 -7.48 -10.57 12.60
N HIS A 132 -6.73 -11.64 12.48
CA HIS A 132 -5.62 -12.01 13.37
C HIS A 132 -4.33 -12.26 12.59
N THR A 133 -4.03 -11.40 11.62
CA THR A 133 -2.82 -11.58 10.80
C THR A 133 -1.56 -11.17 11.55
N ALA A 134 -0.48 -11.92 11.32
CA ALA A 134 0.84 -11.68 11.94
C ALA A 134 1.32 -10.24 11.70
N VAL A 135 1.09 -9.71 10.52
CA VAL A 135 1.49 -8.34 10.16
C VAL A 135 0.87 -7.26 11.07
N ARG A 136 -0.31 -7.50 11.66
CA ARG A 136 -0.95 -6.57 12.61
C ARG A 136 -0.21 -6.44 13.94
N GLU A 137 0.63 -7.43 14.24
CA GLU A 137 1.45 -7.45 15.47
C GLU A 137 2.79 -6.75 15.30
N LEU A 138 3.19 -6.42 14.06
CA LEU A 138 4.39 -5.63 13.83
C LEU A 138 4.28 -4.25 14.48
N GLY A 139 5.27 -3.92 15.28
CA GLY A 139 5.39 -2.65 15.95
C GLY A 139 6.83 -2.15 16.01
N PRO A 140 7.06 -0.98 16.62
CA PRO A 140 8.39 -0.48 16.90
C PRO A 140 9.28 -1.53 17.58
N GLY A 141 10.49 -1.73 17.05
CA GLY A 141 11.46 -2.71 17.54
C GLY A 141 11.37 -4.11 16.91
N ASP A 142 10.31 -4.45 16.18
CA ASP A 142 10.20 -5.73 15.47
C ASP A 142 10.94 -5.75 14.13
N VAL A 143 11.32 -4.56 13.63
CA VAL A 143 12.07 -4.36 12.39
C VAL A 143 13.33 -3.55 12.70
N ASP A 144 14.48 -4.05 12.25
CA ASP A 144 15.77 -3.34 12.42
C ASP A 144 15.93 -2.22 11.38
N LEU A 145 15.34 -1.07 11.68
CA LEU A 145 15.37 0.10 10.80
C LEU A 145 16.79 0.71 10.67
N ASP A 146 17.65 0.55 11.68
CA ASP A 146 19.05 0.98 11.60
C ASP A 146 19.84 0.14 10.60
N LYS A 147 19.64 -1.17 10.62
CA LYS A 147 20.23 -2.04 9.61
C LYS A 147 19.81 -1.62 8.21
N ILE A 148 18.53 -1.41 7.98
CA ILE A 148 17.95 -1.11 6.67
C ILE A 148 18.40 0.25 6.14
N PHE A 149 18.22 1.32 6.92
CA PHE A 149 18.43 2.68 6.43
C PHE A 149 19.86 3.21 6.60
N VAL A 150 20.56 2.77 7.67
CA VAL A 150 21.92 3.23 7.99
C VAL A 150 22.96 2.31 7.38
N SER A 151 22.86 0.98 7.64
CA SER A 151 23.90 0.03 7.25
C SER A 151 23.80 -0.39 5.78
N GLU A 152 22.61 -0.75 5.31
CA GLU A 152 22.36 -1.24 3.94
C GLU A 152 22.09 -0.07 2.98
N GLY A 153 21.42 0.97 3.45
CA GLY A 153 21.06 2.13 2.63
C GLY A 153 19.90 1.87 1.67
N VAL A 154 19.03 2.86 1.58
CA VAL A 154 17.80 2.81 0.77
C VAL A 154 17.62 4.12 0.01
N ARG A 155 17.22 4.04 -1.25
CA ARG A 155 16.95 5.22 -2.07
C ARG A 155 15.52 5.72 -1.92
N TRP A 156 14.55 4.78 -1.76
CA TRP A 156 13.12 5.08 -1.69
C TRP A 156 12.43 4.18 -0.67
N ALA A 157 11.73 4.76 0.28
CA ALA A 157 10.87 4.10 1.25
C ALA A 157 9.40 4.30 0.87
N HIS A 158 8.60 3.23 0.94
CA HIS A 158 7.18 3.25 0.59
C HIS A 158 6.32 2.56 1.65
N THR A 159 5.18 3.14 1.98
CA THR A 159 4.13 2.50 2.79
C THR A 159 2.75 2.98 2.36
N GLY A 160 1.69 2.37 2.87
CA GLY A 160 0.32 2.68 2.50
C GLY A 160 -0.68 2.64 3.64
N GLY A 161 -1.80 3.34 3.44
CA GLY A 161 -2.83 3.57 4.44
C GLY A 161 -3.54 2.30 4.92
N ILE A 162 -3.54 1.23 4.13
CA ILE A 162 -4.08 -0.05 4.62
C ILE A 162 -3.22 -0.56 5.78
N PHE A 163 -1.89 -0.64 5.58
CA PHE A 163 -0.96 -1.12 6.61
C PHE A 163 -1.03 -0.26 7.87
N THR A 164 -0.98 1.06 7.72
CA THR A 164 -0.95 2.00 8.83
C THR A 164 -2.22 1.97 9.70
N LEU A 165 -3.32 1.51 9.14
CA LEU A 165 -4.62 1.43 9.83
C LEU A 165 -4.96 0.01 10.33
N LEU A 166 -4.08 -1.00 10.15
CA LEU A 166 -4.33 -2.37 10.62
C LEU A 166 -4.38 -2.47 12.15
N SER A 167 -3.49 -1.76 12.85
CA SER A 167 -3.43 -1.75 14.31
C SER A 167 -2.70 -0.50 14.82
N PRO A 168 -2.80 -0.16 16.12
CA PRO A 168 -1.96 0.90 16.70
C PRO A 168 -0.46 0.64 16.56
N LYS A 169 -0.01 -0.62 16.63
CA LYS A 169 1.40 -1.00 16.47
C LYS A 169 1.90 -0.67 15.07
N THR A 170 1.15 -1.06 14.03
CA THR A 170 1.53 -0.79 12.63
C THR A 170 1.52 0.71 12.31
N ALA A 171 0.63 1.48 12.94
CA ALA A 171 0.62 2.94 12.82
C ALA A 171 1.91 3.56 13.37
N GLU A 172 2.33 3.16 14.58
CA GLU A 172 3.56 3.69 15.21
C GLU A 172 4.81 3.25 14.43
N LEU A 173 4.87 1.99 13.99
CA LEU A 173 5.97 1.50 13.15
C LEU A 173 6.08 2.28 11.84
N ALA A 174 4.95 2.57 11.19
CA ALA A 174 4.96 3.35 9.95
C ALA A 174 5.49 4.78 10.15
N VAL A 175 5.14 5.43 11.25
CA VAL A 175 5.69 6.77 11.59
C VAL A 175 7.18 6.68 11.84
N GLU A 176 7.65 5.68 12.60
CA GLU A 176 9.08 5.47 12.87
C GLU A 176 9.86 5.17 11.58
N PHE A 177 9.33 4.28 10.73
CA PHE A 177 9.89 3.95 9.42
C PHE A 177 10.09 5.19 8.54
N MET A 178 9.07 6.04 8.44
CA MET A 178 9.14 7.27 7.63
C MET A 178 10.14 8.29 8.20
N LYS A 179 10.17 8.46 9.52
CA LYS A 179 11.15 9.35 10.20
C LYS A 179 12.57 8.86 9.95
N LYS A 180 12.83 7.57 10.23
CA LYS A 180 14.16 6.98 10.06
C LYS A 180 14.66 7.10 8.62
N ALA A 181 13.79 6.83 7.65
CA ALA A 181 14.08 7.02 6.23
C ALA A 181 14.49 8.47 5.92
N GLY A 182 13.73 9.45 6.46
CA GLY A 182 14.00 10.87 6.26
C GLY A 182 15.33 11.33 6.86
N GLU A 183 15.69 10.84 8.06
CA GLU A 183 16.98 11.13 8.72
C GLU A 183 18.17 10.69 7.87
N GLN A 184 17.99 9.65 7.04
CA GLN A 184 19.05 9.12 6.17
C GLN A 184 18.99 9.67 4.73
N GLY A 185 18.12 10.66 4.46
CA GLY A 185 17.95 11.25 3.13
C GLY A 185 17.30 10.32 2.11
N THR A 186 16.64 9.27 2.56
CA THR A 186 15.82 8.38 1.73
C THR A 186 14.54 9.10 1.31
N LEU A 187 14.16 9.04 0.03
CA LEU A 187 12.88 9.58 -0.44
C LEU A 187 11.73 8.73 0.12
N ARG A 188 10.65 9.38 0.54
CA ARG A 188 9.53 8.73 1.22
C ARG A 188 8.23 8.92 0.46
N SER A 189 7.52 7.83 0.16
CA SER A 189 6.19 7.90 -0.45
C SER A 189 5.14 7.21 0.41
N PHE A 190 3.94 7.79 0.40
CA PHE A 190 2.77 7.27 1.10
C PHE A 190 1.57 7.23 0.17
N ASP A 191 0.96 6.04 0.02
CA ASP A 191 -0.33 5.87 -0.66
C ASP A 191 -1.44 5.88 0.38
N LEU A 192 -2.33 6.87 0.34
CA LEU A 192 -3.44 7.01 1.28
C LEU A 192 -4.34 5.78 1.34
N ASN A 193 -4.64 5.19 0.21
CA ASN A 193 -5.30 3.89 0.02
C ASN A 193 -6.33 3.52 1.12
N TYR A 194 -7.17 4.48 1.51
CA TYR A 194 -8.12 4.32 2.62
C TYR A 194 -9.13 3.22 2.34
N ARG A 195 -9.43 2.45 3.38
CA ARG A 195 -10.46 1.41 3.35
C ARG A 195 -11.31 1.44 4.63
N SER A 196 -12.56 1.89 4.52
CA SER A 196 -13.50 1.95 5.65
C SER A 196 -13.75 0.60 6.33
N LYS A 197 -13.49 -0.53 5.64
CA LYS A 197 -13.55 -1.87 6.22
C LYS A 197 -12.37 -2.19 7.15
N VAL A 198 -11.25 -1.48 7.02
CA VAL A 198 -10.08 -1.61 7.90
C VAL A 198 -10.22 -0.71 9.10
N GLU A 199 -10.53 0.56 8.88
CA GLU A 199 -10.80 1.55 9.93
C GLU A 199 -12.04 2.37 9.54
N PRO A 200 -13.20 2.09 10.16
CA PRO A 200 -14.45 2.80 9.87
C PRO A 200 -14.49 4.21 10.45
N ASP A 201 -13.72 4.49 11.49
CA ASP A 201 -13.63 5.82 12.12
C ASP A 201 -12.69 6.73 11.31
N LYS A 202 -13.28 7.60 10.49
CA LYS A 202 -12.54 8.55 9.67
C LYS A 202 -11.70 9.52 10.51
N GLN A 203 -12.16 9.95 11.69
CA GLN A 203 -11.42 10.89 12.53
C GLN A 203 -10.11 10.24 13.05
N LYS A 204 -10.21 8.98 13.45
CA LYS A 204 -9.03 8.18 13.83
C LYS A 204 -8.09 7.98 12.64
N ALA A 205 -8.63 7.64 11.47
CA ALA A 205 -7.83 7.53 10.24
C ALA A 205 -7.13 8.84 9.89
N HIS A 206 -7.83 9.98 9.96
CA HIS A 206 -7.24 11.31 9.77
C HIS A 206 -6.08 11.56 10.72
N GLY A 207 -6.26 11.26 12.03
CA GLY A 207 -5.21 11.45 13.03
C GLY A 207 -3.94 10.65 12.73
N ILE A 208 -4.08 9.39 12.33
CA ILE A 208 -2.95 8.51 11.97
C ILE A 208 -2.28 8.99 10.67
N ASN A 209 -3.06 9.15 9.61
CA ASN A 209 -2.52 9.46 8.29
C ASN A 209 -1.81 10.83 8.27
N ARG A 210 -2.33 11.85 8.96
CA ARG A 210 -1.70 13.17 9.05
C ARG A 210 -0.30 13.11 9.66
N ARG A 211 -0.07 12.24 10.65
CA ARG A 211 1.27 12.02 11.23
C ARG A 211 2.25 11.46 10.22
N ILE A 212 1.79 10.57 9.34
CA ILE A 212 2.62 9.94 8.30
C ILE A 212 2.86 10.90 7.14
N VAL A 213 1.83 11.64 6.72
CA VAL A 213 1.96 12.66 5.66
C VAL A 213 2.95 13.76 6.05
N ALA A 214 3.03 14.12 7.33
CA ALA A 214 4.02 15.09 7.83
C ALA A 214 5.47 14.64 7.63
N GLU A 215 5.70 13.32 7.43
CA GLU A 215 7.02 12.73 7.15
C GLU A 215 7.18 12.30 5.68
N THR A 216 6.23 12.60 4.80
CA THR A 216 6.17 12.11 3.42
C THR A 216 6.74 13.14 2.45
N ASP A 217 7.47 12.69 1.42
CA ASP A 217 7.95 13.52 0.30
C ASP A 217 7.01 13.44 -0.91
N PHE A 218 6.45 12.24 -1.18
CA PHE A 218 5.53 11.97 -2.28
C PHE A 218 4.24 11.33 -1.76
N LEU A 219 3.14 12.07 -1.80
CA LEU A 219 1.82 11.62 -1.38
C LEU A 219 1.00 11.18 -2.59
N VAL A 220 0.39 10.00 -2.51
CA VAL A 220 -0.50 9.46 -3.54
C VAL A 220 -1.84 9.10 -2.92
N GLY A 221 -2.91 9.27 -3.69
CA GLY A 221 -4.25 8.81 -3.32
C GLY A 221 -5.16 8.78 -4.53
N ASN A 222 -6.26 8.05 -4.44
CA ASN A 222 -7.33 8.13 -5.43
C ASN A 222 -8.24 9.33 -5.13
N GLN A 223 -9.22 9.54 -6.00
CA GLN A 223 -10.14 10.69 -5.94
C GLN A 223 -10.96 10.82 -4.62
N GLY A 224 -11.10 9.75 -3.84
CA GLY A 224 -11.81 9.77 -2.55
C GLY A 224 -10.89 9.74 -1.33
N ASP A 225 -9.63 9.32 -1.51
CA ASP A 225 -8.74 9.11 -0.38
C ASP A 225 -8.38 10.41 0.35
N PHE A 226 -8.25 11.53 -0.36
CA PHE A 226 -7.91 12.82 0.26
C PHE A 226 -9.01 13.29 1.22
N SER A 227 -10.28 13.06 0.90
CA SER A 227 -11.38 13.37 1.81
C SER A 227 -11.53 12.32 2.92
N ASP A 228 -11.48 11.04 2.55
CA ASP A 228 -11.74 9.95 3.49
C ASP A 228 -10.59 9.71 4.48
N ALA A 229 -9.34 9.86 4.04
CA ALA A 229 -8.15 9.59 4.84
C ALA A 229 -7.56 10.83 5.51
N LEU A 230 -7.79 12.04 5.00
CA LEU A 230 -7.18 13.28 5.49
C LEU A 230 -8.20 14.38 5.83
N GLY A 231 -9.43 14.29 5.29
CA GLY A 231 -10.49 15.27 5.51
C GLY A 231 -10.44 16.49 4.59
N TYR A 232 -9.81 16.38 3.41
CA TYR A 232 -9.83 17.42 2.38
C TYR A 232 -10.99 17.19 1.43
N GLU A 233 -11.95 18.09 1.44
CA GLU A 233 -13.08 18.04 0.51
C GLU A 233 -12.65 18.50 -0.88
N THR A 234 -13.28 17.94 -1.90
CA THR A 234 -13.14 18.36 -3.30
C THR A 234 -14.49 18.86 -3.83
N ALA A 235 -14.47 19.89 -4.63
CA ALA A 235 -15.66 20.41 -5.29
C ALA A 235 -16.14 19.54 -6.47
N ALA A 236 -15.44 18.42 -6.78
CA ALA A 236 -15.85 17.49 -7.81
C ALA A 236 -17.08 16.68 -7.38
N GLU A 237 -18.26 17.10 -7.83
CA GLU A 237 -19.52 16.41 -7.57
C GLU A 237 -19.85 15.36 -8.63
N LYS A 238 -20.69 14.38 -8.27
CA LYS A 238 -21.22 13.40 -9.23
C LYS A 238 -22.07 14.13 -10.29
N GLY A 239 -21.73 13.91 -11.57
CA GLY A 239 -22.47 14.50 -12.70
C GLY A 239 -21.78 15.70 -13.36
N VAL A 240 -20.67 16.16 -12.79
CA VAL A 240 -19.83 17.20 -13.41
C VAL A 240 -18.96 16.58 -14.52
N PRO A 241 -18.73 17.26 -15.67
CA PRO A 241 -17.82 16.79 -16.71
C PRO A 241 -16.43 16.49 -16.17
N PHE A 242 -15.77 15.48 -16.76
CA PHE A 242 -14.48 14.98 -16.27
C PHE A 242 -13.38 16.07 -16.32
N GLU A 243 -13.45 16.97 -17.28
CA GLU A 243 -12.52 18.09 -17.42
C GLU A 243 -12.61 19.05 -16.22
N GLU A 244 -13.80 19.28 -15.69
CA GLU A 244 -14.01 20.12 -14.50
C GLU A 244 -13.51 19.44 -13.21
N TRP A 245 -13.44 18.10 -13.18
CA TRP A 245 -12.81 17.38 -12.05
C TRP A 245 -11.34 17.68 -11.94
N LEU A 246 -10.63 17.84 -13.06
CA LEU A 246 -9.20 18.10 -13.06
C LEU A 246 -8.86 19.39 -12.30
N ASP A 247 -9.61 20.46 -12.55
CA ASP A 247 -9.40 21.74 -11.88
C ASP A 247 -9.75 21.64 -10.37
N ALA A 248 -10.87 21.02 -10.03
CA ALA A 248 -11.27 20.82 -8.63
C ALA A 248 -10.25 20.00 -7.83
N TYR A 249 -9.70 18.95 -8.45
CA TYR A 249 -8.62 18.16 -7.81
C TYR A 249 -7.31 18.95 -7.74
N ALA A 250 -6.96 19.70 -8.76
CA ALA A 250 -5.79 20.57 -8.73
C ALA A 250 -5.87 21.59 -7.60
N ASP A 251 -7.04 22.18 -7.37
CA ASP A 251 -7.26 23.13 -6.27
C ASP A 251 -7.14 22.44 -4.90
N MET A 252 -7.72 21.26 -4.73
CA MET A 252 -7.56 20.47 -3.51
C MET A 252 -6.07 20.14 -3.25
N LEU A 253 -5.33 19.71 -4.27
CA LEU A 253 -3.90 19.38 -4.10
C LEU A 253 -3.07 20.62 -3.71
N ARG A 254 -3.44 21.81 -4.18
CA ARG A 254 -2.81 23.09 -3.75
C ARG A 254 -3.05 23.35 -2.26
N VAL A 255 -4.24 23.06 -1.74
CA VAL A 255 -4.54 23.18 -0.31
C VAL A 255 -3.71 22.19 0.49
N VAL A 256 -3.66 20.92 0.08
CA VAL A 256 -2.83 19.89 0.74
C VAL A 256 -1.36 20.31 0.76
N ALA A 257 -0.83 20.81 -0.36
CA ALA A 257 0.56 21.26 -0.45
C ALA A 257 0.87 22.47 0.46
N LYS A 258 -0.10 23.32 0.70
CA LYS A 258 0.03 24.45 1.62
C LYS A 258 0.11 24.00 3.09
N ASP A 259 -0.67 22.98 3.44
CA ASP A 259 -0.71 22.45 4.81
C ASP A 259 0.51 21.55 5.11
N TYR A 260 1.06 20.87 4.09
CA TYR A 260 2.20 19.96 4.22
C TYR A 260 3.37 20.41 3.34
N GLN A 261 4.15 21.36 3.84
CA GLN A 261 5.29 21.95 3.11
C GLN A 261 6.50 20.99 2.95
N ASN A 262 6.50 19.87 3.64
CA ASN A 262 7.46 18.78 3.45
C ASN A 262 7.23 18.01 2.13
N LEU A 263 6.00 17.99 1.63
CA LEU A 263 5.68 17.33 0.37
C LEU A 263 6.40 17.98 -0.81
N LYS A 264 6.95 17.16 -1.68
CA LYS A 264 7.62 17.56 -2.92
C LYS A 264 6.76 17.27 -4.14
N LEU A 265 5.93 16.24 -4.01
CA LEU A 265 5.07 15.76 -5.07
C LEU A 265 3.77 15.21 -4.47
N ILE A 266 2.63 15.52 -5.12
CA ILE A 266 1.33 14.97 -4.75
C ILE A 266 0.67 14.45 -6.02
N GLY A 267 0.18 13.20 -5.98
CA GLY A 267 -0.49 12.56 -7.10
C GLY A 267 -1.89 12.09 -6.74
N THR A 268 -2.84 12.28 -7.64
CA THR A 268 -4.15 11.64 -7.54
C THR A 268 -4.49 10.92 -8.83
N GLN A 269 -5.02 9.70 -8.69
CA GLN A 269 -5.53 8.93 -9.81
C GLN A 269 -7.03 9.14 -9.93
N LEU A 270 -7.50 9.44 -11.14
CA LEU A 270 -8.90 9.66 -11.44
C LEU A 270 -9.39 8.52 -12.34
N ARG A 271 -10.52 7.94 -11.96
CA ARG A 271 -11.13 6.82 -12.66
C ARG A 271 -12.57 7.12 -13.00
N ALA A 272 -12.90 7.10 -14.28
CA ALA A 272 -14.27 7.25 -14.79
C ALA A 272 -14.74 5.94 -15.46
N PRO A 273 -15.55 5.11 -14.79
CA PRO A 273 -16.11 3.90 -15.39
C PRO A 273 -17.27 4.27 -16.32
N HIS A 274 -17.21 3.80 -17.58
CA HIS A 274 -18.27 3.96 -18.57
C HIS A 274 -19.12 2.69 -18.70
N SER A 275 -18.47 1.52 -18.56
CA SER A 275 -19.09 0.20 -18.51
C SER A 275 -18.18 -0.77 -17.76
N ALA A 276 -18.58 -2.04 -17.61
CA ALA A 276 -17.73 -3.08 -17.01
C ALA A 276 -16.41 -3.29 -17.80
N ASP A 277 -16.47 -3.06 -19.11
CA ASP A 277 -15.35 -3.34 -20.03
C ASP A 277 -14.65 -2.05 -20.52
N ARG A 278 -15.15 -0.88 -20.13
CA ARG A 278 -14.60 0.42 -20.56
C ARG A 278 -14.44 1.38 -19.40
N ILE A 279 -13.20 1.72 -19.10
CA ILE A 279 -12.83 2.61 -18.00
C ILE A 279 -11.84 3.64 -18.55
N SER A 280 -12.07 4.92 -18.27
CA SER A 280 -11.05 5.96 -18.48
C SER A 280 -10.24 6.13 -17.19
N TRP A 281 -8.93 6.23 -17.34
CA TRP A 281 -8.00 6.53 -16.28
C TRP A 281 -7.17 7.74 -16.63
N THR A 282 -6.96 8.62 -15.66
CA THR A 282 -6.01 9.71 -15.76
C THR A 282 -5.37 9.95 -14.40
N ALA A 283 -4.37 10.81 -14.35
CA ALA A 283 -3.75 11.23 -13.11
C ALA A 283 -3.48 12.73 -13.15
N VAL A 284 -3.59 13.37 -11.99
CA VAL A 284 -3.10 14.72 -11.75
C VAL A 284 -1.86 14.61 -10.88
N LEU A 285 -0.77 15.20 -11.30
CA LEU A 285 0.47 15.27 -10.56
C LEU A 285 0.79 16.73 -10.28
N TYR A 286 0.91 17.07 -9.02
CA TYR A 286 1.29 18.39 -8.55
C TYR A 286 2.71 18.35 -8.02
N ASP A 287 3.65 18.85 -8.82
CA ASP A 287 4.98 19.24 -8.38
C ASP A 287 4.88 20.69 -7.90
N LEU A 288 5.44 21.06 -6.78
CA LEU A 288 5.36 22.40 -6.16
C LEU A 288 5.61 23.58 -7.12
N SER A 289 6.11 23.32 -8.32
CA SER A 289 6.36 24.31 -9.37
C SER A 289 5.42 24.23 -10.58
N LEU A 290 4.76 23.07 -10.85
CA LEU A 290 4.00 22.84 -12.08
C LEU A 290 2.90 21.77 -11.87
N ILE A 291 1.70 22.03 -12.41
CA ILE A 291 0.65 21.01 -12.52
C ILE A 291 0.83 20.27 -13.84
N HIS A 292 1.06 18.96 -13.77
CA HIS A 292 1.05 18.10 -14.95
C HIS A 292 -0.24 17.28 -14.98
N ILE A 293 -1.00 17.43 -16.03
CA ILE A 293 -2.19 16.63 -16.33
C ILE A 293 -1.79 15.67 -17.44
N SER A 294 -1.80 14.35 -17.17
CA SER A 294 -1.60 13.37 -18.23
C SER A 294 -2.91 13.12 -18.97
N GLU A 295 -2.87 13.07 -20.30
CA GLU A 295 -4.03 12.72 -21.10
C GLU A 295 -4.55 11.31 -20.80
N PRO A 296 -5.87 11.08 -20.84
CA PRO A 296 -6.46 9.77 -20.56
C PRO A 296 -6.00 8.75 -21.60
N THR A 297 -5.40 7.65 -21.14
CA THR A 297 -5.12 6.50 -21.99
C THR A 297 -6.45 5.82 -22.32
N ARG A 298 -6.88 5.93 -23.59
CA ARG A 298 -8.02 5.15 -24.11
C ARG A 298 -7.51 3.73 -24.44
N ARG A 299 -7.99 2.75 -23.73
CA ARG A 299 -7.95 1.34 -24.12
C ARG A 299 -9.37 0.80 -24.19
#